data_f92e3a95b82019a68c50b72b6d1e0851
#
_entry.id   f92e3a95b82019a68c50b72b6d1e0851
#
_cell.length_a   1.000
_cell.length_b   1.000
_cell.length_c   1.000
_cell.angle_alpha   90.00
_cell.angle_beta   90.00
_cell.angle_gamma   90.00
#
_symmetry.space_group_name_H-M   'P 1'
#
loop_
_entity.id
_entity.type
_entity.pdbx_description
1 polymer ?
#
loop_
_entity_poly.entity_id
_entity_poly.type
_entity_poly.pdbx_seq_one_letter_code
_entity_poly.pdbx_strand_id
1 'polypeptide(L)'
;MNIETILTPAELPALAQRDLRATACVVFDVLRATSTFVTALHNGAKAVIPVSEIAEAIALKNSKSKIINTKSILLGGERDGVRISAGGIEFDLGNSPREYRPEKVRGKTIVSTTTNGTRALRASANAQTVLAASFLNLTATAEFLQQNNFEHVLLVCAGTGESQADEDILAAGALCEILVGSSRCDDRTAQRAVHTISDSTQIARRAWLAAKPDLLSAVSNAENGRRLLAIPELRDDVAFCLQRDVFPLSARMEADGAIRTG
;
A
#
# COMPACT_ATOMS: atom_id res chain seq x y z
N MET A 1 -3.30 -21.70 3.49
CA MET A 1 -2.74 -20.34 3.60
C MET A 1 -2.86 -19.88 5.05
N ASN A 2 -1.75 -19.45 5.63
CA ASN A 2 -1.71 -18.87 6.98
C ASN A 2 -1.66 -17.34 6.85
N ILE A 3 -2.56 -16.62 7.51
CA ILE A 3 -2.67 -15.17 7.41
C ILE A 3 -2.37 -14.54 8.77
N GLU A 4 -1.36 -13.69 8.82
CA GLU A 4 -0.95 -12.90 9.99
C GLU A 4 -1.04 -11.42 9.67
N THR A 5 -1.29 -10.57 10.66
CA THR A 5 -1.34 -9.11 10.47
C THR A 5 -0.39 -8.41 11.44
N ILE A 6 0.48 -7.56 10.91
CA ILE A 6 1.26 -6.56 11.65
C ILE A 6 0.37 -5.33 11.78
N LEU A 7 -0.05 -5.00 12.99
CA LEU A 7 -1.03 -3.95 13.24
C LEU A 7 -0.39 -2.58 13.47
N THR A 8 0.89 -2.54 13.84
CA THR A 8 1.56 -1.31 14.25
C THR A 8 2.98 -1.21 13.68
N PRO A 9 3.45 -0.03 13.29
CA PRO A 9 4.83 0.17 12.82
C PRO A 9 5.89 -0.16 13.87
N ALA A 10 5.55 -0.20 15.15
CA ALA A 10 6.46 -0.66 16.20
C ALA A 10 6.96 -2.11 16.01
N GLU A 11 6.24 -2.92 15.25
CA GLU A 11 6.62 -4.31 14.91
C GLU A 11 7.55 -4.41 13.69
N LEU A 12 7.70 -3.36 12.87
CA LEU A 12 8.48 -3.39 11.64
C LEU A 12 9.98 -3.71 11.84
N PRO A 13 10.66 -3.25 12.91
CA PRO A 13 12.05 -3.65 13.17
C PRO A 13 12.20 -5.16 13.38
N ALA A 14 11.26 -5.78 14.09
CA ALA A 14 11.25 -7.22 14.30
C ALA A 14 10.89 -7.95 12.99
N LEU A 15 9.96 -7.43 12.19
CA LEU A 15 9.60 -7.97 10.88
C LEU A 15 10.81 -8.05 9.95
N ALA A 16 11.63 -7.01 9.89
CA ALA A 16 12.82 -6.95 9.04
C ALA A 16 13.87 -8.04 9.37
N GLN A 17 13.79 -8.66 10.56
CA GLN A 17 14.68 -9.75 11.00
C GLN A 17 14.08 -11.14 10.75
N ARG A 18 12.82 -11.24 10.32
CA ARG A 18 12.16 -12.52 10.05
C ARG A 18 12.63 -13.12 8.72
N ASP A 19 12.63 -14.46 8.65
CA ASP A 19 12.74 -15.16 7.36
C ASP A 19 11.39 -15.10 6.64
N LEU A 20 11.33 -14.30 5.58
CA LEU A 20 10.11 -14.07 4.78
C LEU A 20 10.20 -14.71 3.38
N ARG A 21 11.19 -15.58 3.11
CA ARG A 21 11.42 -16.19 1.79
C ARG A 21 10.29 -17.09 1.28
N ALA A 22 9.37 -17.49 2.15
CA ALA A 22 8.17 -18.27 1.78
C ALA A 22 6.86 -17.47 2.07
N THR A 23 6.96 -16.15 2.20
CA THR A 23 5.86 -15.27 2.63
C THR A 23 5.55 -14.24 1.55
N ALA A 24 4.26 -14.03 1.28
CA ALA A 24 3.80 -12.84 0.58
C ALA A 24 3.45 -11.75 1.60
N CYS A 25 4.07 -10.58 1.50
CA CYS A 25 3.74 -9.41 2.30
C CYS A 25 2.80 -8.49 1.51
N VAL A 26 1.71 -8.06 2.13
CA VAL A 26 0.79 -7.05 1.58
C VAL A 26 0.83 -5.82 2.46
N VAL A 27 1.35 -4.73 1.94
CA VAL A 27 1.55 -3.48 2.68
C VAL A 27 0.38 -2.53 2.44
N PHE A 28 -0.19 -2.02 3.53
CA PHE A 28 -1.25 -1.02 3.55
C PHE A 28 -0.72 0.30 4.15
N ASP A 29 -0.88 1.37 3.42
CA ASP A 29 -0.80 2.78 3.82
C ASP A 29 -1.92 3.48 3.06
N VAL A 30 -3.15 3.28 3.53
CA VAL A 30 -4.37 3.66 2.80
C VAL A 30 -4.47 5.17 2.70
N LEU A 31 -4.11 5.88 3.76
CA LEU A 31 -4.09 7.33 3.78
C LEU A 31 -2.65 7.84 4.05
N ARG A 32 -1.76 7.81 2.94
CA ARG A 32 -2.18 7.78 1.53
C ARG A 32 -1.25 6.98 0.60
N ALA A 33 -0.08 6.53 1.04
CA ALA A 33 0.99 6.11 0.13
C ALA A 33 0.60 4.97 -0.82
N THR A 34 0.03 3.85 -0.31
CA THR A 34 -0.32 2.72 -1.19
C THR A 34 -1.48 3.06 -2.12
N SER A 35 -2.47 3.84 -1.69
CA SER A 35 -3.52 4.37 -2.57
C SER A 35 -2.93 5.22 -3.70
N THR A 36 -1.93 6.04 -3.38
CA THR A 36 -1.23 6.88 -4.37
C THR A 36 -0.44 6.03 -5.37
N PHE A 37 0.27 4.99 -4.91
CA PHE A 37 1.06 4.11 -5.78
C PHE A 37 0.16 3.32 -6.74
N VAL A 38 -0.91 2.74 -6.22
CA VAL A 38 -1.91 2.01 -7.02
C VAL A 38 -2.55 2.92 -8.06
N THR A 39 -2.91 4.15 -7.68
CA THR A 39 -3.46 5.16 -8.61
C THR A 39 -2.45 5.54 -9.70
N ALA A 40 -1.19 5.76 -9.33
CA ALA A 40 -0.14 6.08 -10.29
C ALA A 40 0.03 4.98 -11.36
N LEU A 41 0.09 3.72 -10.91
CA LEU A 41 0.22 2.56 -11.80
C LEU A 41 -1.00 2.39 -12.69
N HIS A 42 -2.22 2.50 -12.13
CA HIS A 42 -3.46 2.46 -12.92
C HIS A 42 -3.47 3.52 -14.01
N ASN A 43 -2.98 4.72 -13.71
CA ASN A 43 -2.92 5.85 -14.65
C ASN A 43 -1.72 5.77 -15.61
N GLY A 44 -1.03 4.63 -15.66
CA GLY A 44 0.00 4.33 -16.65
C GLY A 44 1.41 4.75 -16.26
N ALA A 45 1.71 5.01 -14.99
CA ALA A 45 3.09 5.08 -14.54
C ALA A 45 3.81 3.76 -14.83
N LYS A 46 5.07 3.82 -15.27
CA LYS A 46 5.88 2.62 -15.55
C LYS A 46 6.27 1.89 -14.28
N ALA A 47 6.56 2.64 -13.24
CA ALA A 47 6.96 2.13 -11.93
C ALA A 47 6.86 3.22 -10.87
N VAL A 48 6.73 2.78 -9.61
CA VAL A 48 6.95 3.61 -8.42
C VAL A 48 8.15 3.05 -7.68
N ILE A 49 9.14 3.87 -7.40
CA ILE A 49 10.36 3.50 -6.64
C ILE A 49 10.24 4.13 -5.24
N PRO A 50 9.90 3.35 -4.21
CA PRO A 50 9.84 3.85 -2.86
C PRO A 50 11.25 4.02 -2.29
N VAL A 51 11.56 5.20 -1.78
CA VAL A 51 12.84 5.52 -1.14
C VAL A 51 12.62 6.12 0.25
N SER A 52 13.55 5.92 1.17
CA SER A 52 13.40 6.42 2.55
C SER A 52 13.73 7.91 2.67
N GLU A 53 14.77 8.35 1.97
CA GLU A 53 15.35 9.66 2.17
C GLU A 53 15.10 10.59 0.99
N ILE A 54 14.86 11.87 1.29
CA ILE A 54 14.72 12.93 0.27
C ILE A 54 15.99 13.01 -0.59
N ALA A 55 17.18 12.88 0.02
CA ALA A 55 18.44 12.91 -0.68
C ALA A 55 18.58 11.75 -1.68
N GLU A 56 18.08 10.55 -1.33
CA GLU A 56 18.05 9.38 -2.21
C GLU A 56 17.14 9.65 -3.43
N ALA A 57 15.96 10.24 -3.21
CA ALA A 57 15.05 10.60 -4.29
C ALA A 57 15.70 11.59 -5.28
N ILE A 58 16.34 12.63 -4.76
CA ILE A 58 17.04 13.64 -5.56
C ILE A 58 18.22 13.03 -6.32
N ALA A 59 19.00 12.15 -5.68
CA ALA A 59 20.14 11.47 -6.30
C ALA A 59 19.69 10.60 -7.49
N LEU A 60 18.59 9.85 -7.34
CA LEU A 60 18.01 9.04 -8.43
C LEU A 60 17.54 9.90 -9.60
N LYS A 61 16.89 11.04 -9.35
CA LYS A 61 16.48 11.97 -10.41
C LYS A 61 17.69 12.59 -11.16
N ASN A 62 18.77 12.84 -10.45
CA ASN A 62 19.97 13.47 -11.01
C ASN A 62 20.98 12.46 -11.59
N SER A 63 20.77 11.16 -11.36
CA SER A 63 21.69 10.13 -11.84
C SER A 63 21.75 10.14 -13.38
N LYS A 64 22.96 10.32 -13.92
CA LYS A 64 23.20 10.24 -15.38
C LYS A 64 23.26 8.78 -15.88
N SER A 65 22.58 7.85 -15.20
CA SER A 65 22.53 6.46 -15.62
C SER A 65 21.89 6.38 -17.00
N LYS A 66 22.59 5.76 -17.96
CA LYS A 66 22.05 5.50 -19.31
C LYS A 66 20.82 4.58 -19.29
N ILE A 67 20.55 3.95 -18.15
CA ILE A 67 19.48 2.98 -17.95
C ILE A 67 18.13 3.68 -17.65
N ILE A 68 18.16 4.88 -17.04
CA ILE A 68 16.96 5.62 -16.68
C ILE A 68 16.99 6.98 -17.40
N ASN A 69 16.03 7.20 -18.30
CA ASN A 69 15.83 8.52 -18.91
C ASN A 69 15.32 9.50 -17.84
N THR A 70 16.20 10.36 -17.32
CA THR A 70 15.89 11.30 -16.23
C THR A 70 14.74 12.26 -16.55
N LYS A 71 14.48 12.55 -17.84
CA LYS A 71 13.31 13.34 -18.27
C LYS A 71 11.97 12.61 -18.04
N SER A 72 12.01 11.29 -17.78
CA SER A 72 10.84 10.48 -17.47
C SER A 72 10.65 10.22 -15.97
N ILE A 73 11.49 10.80 -15.09
CA ILE A 73 11.40 10.64 -13.64
C ILE A 73 10.65 11.82 -13.04
N LEU A 74 9.64 11.51 -12.22
CA LEU A 74 8.96 12.46 -11.35
C LEU A 74 9.33 12.17 -9.89
N LEU A 75 9.50 13.21 -9.11
CA LEU A 75 9.61 13.11 -7.66
C LEU A 75 8.22 13.28 -7.04
N GLY A 76 7.80 12.32 -6.23
CA GLY A 76 6.57 12.35 -5.48
C GLY A 76 6.81 12.11 -4.00
N GLY A 77 5.93 12.61 -3.16
CA GLY A 77 6.01 12.33 -1.73
C GLY A 77 5.69 13.51 -0.82
N GLU A 78 5.79 13.22 0.48
CA GLU A 78 5.39 14.15 1.53
C GLU A 78 6.28 14.03 2.78
N ARG A 79 6.24 15.11 3.58
CA ARG A 79 6.56 15.09 5.01
C ARG A 79 5.45 15.83 5.73
N ASP A 80 4.90 15.21 6.78
CA ASP A 80 3.77 15.75 7.56
C ASP A 80 2.53 16.07 6.72
N GLY A 81 2.31 15.28 5.64
CA GLY A 81 1.19 15.46 4.72
C GLY A 81 1.42 16.54 3.66
N VAL A 82 2.51 17.30 3.72
CA VAL A 82 2.83 18.41 2.80
C VAL A 82 3.81 17.93 1.72
N ARG A 83 3.59 18.38 0.46
CA ARG A 83 4.53 18.13 -0.64
C ARG A 83 5.93 18.63 -0.26
N ILE A 84 6.94 17.82 -0.59
CA ILE A 84 8.33 18.12 -0.24
C ILE A 84 8.85 19.29 -1.07
N SER A 85 9.43 20.27 -0.36
CA SER A 85 10.27 21.34 -0.92
C SER A 85 11.54 21.38 -0.06
N ALA A 86 12.66 20.91 -0.59
CA ALA A 86 13.91 20.80 0.16
C ALA A 86 15.12 21.04 -0.75
N GLY A 87 16.14 21.76 -0.22
CA GLY A 87 17.40 22.01 -0.93
C GLY A 87 17.22 22.79 -2.24
N GLY A 88 16.20 23.64 -2.34
CA GLY A 88 15.88 24.39 -3.55
C GLY A 88 15.18 23.56 -4.63
N ILE A 89 14.78 22.30 -4.31
CA ILE A 89 14.06 21.41 -5.22
C ILE A 89 12.63 21.23 -4.68
N GLU A 90 11.65 21.57 -5.48
CA GLU A 90 10.25 21.24 -5.26
C GLU A 90 9.92 19.91 -5.94
N PHE A 91 9.27 19.00 -5.23
CA PHE A 91 8.83 17.73 -5.81
C PHE A 91 7.69 17.97 -6.81
N ASP A 92 7.69 17.17 -7.87
CA ASP A 92 6.71 17.31 -8.96
C ASP A 92 5.27 16.99 -8.49
N LEU A 93 5.16 16.09 -7.49
CA LEU A 93 3.89 15.57 -6.94
C LEU A 93 3.98 15.48 -5.42
N GLY A 94 2.84 15.67 -4.75
CA GLY A 94 2.68 15.35 -3.33
C GLY A 94 2.40 13.86 -3.10
N ASN A 95 1.60 13.56 -2.06
CA ASN A 95 1.13 12.21 -1.76
C ASN A 95 -0.41 12.07 -1.87
N SER A 96 -1.07 13.02 -2.55
CA SER A 96 -2.49 12.90 -2.88
C SER A 96 -2.65 12.04 -4.14
N PRO A 97 -3.41 10.93 -4.11
CA PRO A 97 -3.62 10.10 -5.29
C PRO A 97 -4.27 10.89 -6.44
N ARG A 98 -5.05 11.92 -6.13
CA ARG A 98 -5.73 12.80 -7.10
C ARG A 98 -4.76 13.67 -7.92
N GLU A 99 -3.49 13.80 -7.51
CA GLU A 99 -2.45 14.47 -8.29
C GLU A 99 -1.87 13.58 -9.40
N TYR A 100 -1.99 12.25 -9.28
CA TYR A 100 -1.36 11.25 -10.16
C TYR A 100 -2.24 10.94 -11.38
N ARG A 101 -2.64 11.99 -12.10
CA ARG A 101 -3.50 11.89 -13.28
C ARG A 101 -2.76 11.33 -14.48
N PRO A 102 -3.45 10.65 -15.43
CA PRO A 102 -2.81 10.02 -16.61
C PRO A 102 -1.91 10.98 -17.41
N GLU A 103 -2.32 12.23 -17.58
CA GLU A 103 -1.54 13.23 -18.32
C GLU A 103 -0.22 13.62 -17.65
N LYS A 104 -0.12 13.42 -16.32
CA LYS A 104 1.12 13.67 -15.57
C LYS A 104 2.02 12.46 -15.49
N VAL A 105 1.44 11.25 -15.24
CA VAL A 105 2.22 10.08 -14.83
C VAL A 105 2.42 9.03 -15.91
N ARG A 106 1.63 9.05 -16.99
CA ARG A 106 1.71 8.04 -18.04
C ARG A 106 3.12 7.95 -18.63
N GLY A 107 3.67 6.74 -18.63
CA GLY A 107 5.01 6.45 -19.13
C GLY A 107 6.15 6.99 -18.26
N LYS A 108 5.85 7.55 -17.08
CA LYS A 108 6.85 8.06 -16.14
C LYS A 108 7.22 7.02 -15.09
N THR A 109 8.41 7.15 -14.54
CA THR A 109 8.83 6.48 -13.30
C THR A 109 8.71 7.49 -12.17
N ILE A 110 8.09 7.10 -11.07
CA ILE A 110 7.89 7.97 -9.92
C ILE A 110 8.84 7.51 -8.81
N VAL A 111 9.75 8.37 -8.38
CA VAL A 111 10.54 8.15 -7.17
C VAL A 111 9.78 8.79 -6.02
N SER A 112 9.34 7.98 -5.07
CA SER A 112 8.46 8.44 -4.00
C SER A 112 9.08 8.23 -2.63
N THR A 113 8.98 9.25 -1.76
CA THR A 113 9.36 9.14 -0.36
C THR A 113 8.22 9.63 0.53
N THR A 114 7.82 8.78 1.46
CA THR A 114 6.74 9.04 2.42
C THR A 114 7.19 8.65 3.83
N THR A 115 6.51 9.15 4.84
CA THR A 115 6.89 8.93 6.23
C THR A 115 6.73 7.46 6.65
N ASN A 116 5.61 6.81 6.30
CA ASN A 116 5.22 5.49 6.83
C ASN A 116 5.28 4.37 5.78
N GLY A 117 4.63 4.53 4.63
CA GLY A 117 4.49 3.46 3.63
C GLY A 117 5.82 2.93 3.10
N THR A 118 6.82 3.81 2.90
CA THR A 118 8.15 3.39 2.45
C THR A 118 8.89 2.58 3.51
N ARG A 119 8.69 2.86 4.82
CA ARG A 119 9.25 2.06 5.92
C ARG A 119 8.68 0.64 5.91
N ALA A 120 7.36 0.51 5.79
CA ALA A 120 6.68 -0.79 5.78
C ALA A 120 7.08 -1.65 4.55
N LEU A 121 7.17 -1.04 3.36
CA LEU A 121 7.64 -1.71 2.14
C LEU A 121 9.07 -2.22 2.30
N ARG A 122 9.97 -1.40 2.86
CA ARG A 122 11.36 -1.80 3.10
C ARG A 122 11.50 -2.89 4.16
N ALA A 123 10.73 -2.84 5.24
CA ALA A 123 10.72 -3.89 6.25
C ALA A 123 10.26 -5.23 5.68
N SER A 124 9.46 -5.21 4.63
CA SER A 124 8.94 -6.39 3.93
C SER A 124 9.83 -6.86 2.77
N ALA A 125 10.92 -6.17 2.43
CA ALA A 125 11.69 -6.38 1.19
C ALA A 125 12.32 -7.78 1.06
N ASN A 126 12.53 -8.50 2.17
CA ASN A 126 13.06 -9.87 2.18
C ASN A 126 11.98 -10.93 1.92
N ALA A 127 10.72 -10.54 1.70
CA ALA A 127 9.64 -11.46 1.40
C ALA A 127 9.76 -12.02 -0.02
N GLN A 128 9.19 -13.22 -0.23
CA GLN A 128 9.09 -13.84 -1.56
C GLN A 128 8.39 -12.90 -2.56
N THR A 129 7.38 -12.19 -2.07
CA THR A 129 6.63 -11.18 -2.84
C THR A 129 6.17 -10.07 -1.91
N VAL A 130 6.25 -8.83 -2.38
CA VAL A 130 5.69 -7.67 -1.68
C VAL A 130 4.67 -6.99 -2.58
N LEU A 131 3.48 -6.78 -2.06
CA LEU A 131 2.38 -6.10 -2.73
C LEU A 131 2.05 -4.80 -2.01
N ALA A 132 1.83 -3.73 -2.75
CA ALA A 132 1.20 -2.52 -2.24
C ALA A 132 -0.31 -2.60 -2.49
N ALA A 133 -1.11 -2.49 -1.42
CA ALA A 133 -2.55 -2.59 -1.50
C ALA A 133 -3.27 -1.47 -0.75
N SER A 134 -4.46 -1.18 -1.19
CA SER A 134 -5.42 -0.28 -0.56
C SER A 134 -6.84 -0.74 -0.90
N PHE A 135 -7.87 -0.06 -0.43
CA PHE A 135 -9.25 -0.37 -0.83
C PHE A 135 -9.46 -0.35 -2.34
N LEU A 136 -8.65 0.45 -3.07
CA LEU A 136 -8.77 0.63 -4.52
C LEU A 136 -8.51 -0.65 -5.33
N ASN A 137 -7.76 -1.65 -4.80
CA ASN A 137 -7.32 -2.84 -5.53
C ASN A 137 -7.36 -4.15 -4.72
N LEU A 138 -8.25 -4.26 -3.73
CA LEU A 138 -8.31 -5.43 -2.83
C LEU A 138 -8.58 -6.73 -3.59
N THR A 139 -9.56 -6.74 -4.50
CA THR A 139 -9.95 -7.94 -5.25
C THR A 139 -8.78 -8.43 -6.13
N ALA A 140 -8.14 -7.56 -6.89
CA ALA A 140 -6.98 -7.93 -7.71
C ALA A 140 -5.80 -8.42 -6.87
N THR A 141 -5.59 -7.84 -5.68
CA THR A 141 -4.59 -8.32 -4.71
C THR A 141 -4.93 -9.72 -4.20
N ALA A 142 -6.18 -9.97 -3.84
CA ALA A 142 -6.62 -11.29 -3.38
C ALA A 142 -6.49 -12.36 -4.48
N GLU A 143 -6.89 -12.05 -5.70
CA GLU A 143 -6.76 -12.93 -6.86
C GLU A 143 -5.31 -13.31 -7.11
N PHE A 144 -4.40 -12.33 -7.07
CA PHE A 144 -2.97 -12.59 -7.19
C PHE A 144 -2.46 -13.55 -6.11
N LEU A 145 -2.84 -13.34 -4.86
CA LEU A 145 -2.43 -14.21 -3.75
C LEU A 145 -2.96 -15.65 -3.91
N GLN A 146 -4.19 -15.82 -4.36
CA GLN A 146 -4.83 -17.12 -4.57
C GLN A 146 -4.21 -17.86 -5.75
N GLN A 147 -3.96 -17.19 -6.87
CA GLN A 147 -3.36 -17.80 -8.07
C GLN A 147 -1.93 -18.30 -7.83
N ASN A 148 -1.19 -17.64 -6.94
CA ASN A 148 0.19 -18.01 -6.62
C ASN A 148 0.34 -18.95 -5.43
N ASN A 149 -0.76 -19.34 -4.76
CA ASN A 149 -0.82 -20.35 -3.70
C ASN A 149 0.21 -20.16 -2.56
N PHE A 150 0.40 -18.95 -2.08
CA PHE A 150 1.32 -18.68 -0.96
C PHE A 150 0.89 -19.44 0.31
N GLU A 151 1.87 -20.07 0.97
CA GLU A 151 1.64 -20.75 2.24
C GLU A 151 1.40 -19.73 3.38
N HIS A 152 2.18 -18.66 3.38
CA HIS A 152 2.11 -17.58 4.36
C HIS A 152 1.81 -16.24 3.69
N VAL A 153 0.84 -15.52 4.23
CA VAL A 153 0.49 -14.15 3.85
C VAL A 153 0.58 -13.26 5.08
N LEU A 154 1.36 -12.20 4.98
CA LEU A 154 1.52 -11.21 6.03
C LEU A 154 0.92 -9.88 5.58
N LEU A 155 -0.10 -9.43 6.28
CA LEU A 155 -0.76 -8.15 6.08
C LEU A 155 -0.04 -7.11 6.96
N VAL A 156 0.58 -6.10 6.34
CA VAL A 156 1.45 -5.14 7.04
C VAL A 156 0.80 -3.76 7.02
N CYS A 157 0.31 -3.31 8.15
CA CYS A 157 -0.21 -1.96 8.34
C CYS A 157 0.96 -0.99 8.58
N ALA A 158 1.10 0.03 7.72
CA ALA A 158 2.18 1.01 7.83
C ALA A 158 2.02 1.96 9.02
N GLY A 159 0.78 2.17 9.44
CA GLY A 159 0.46 3.01 10.58
C GLY A 159 0.82 4.49 10.40
N THR A 160 0.91 5.22 11.51
CA THR A 160 1.27 6.63 11.54
C THR A 160 2.28 6.88 12.68
N GLY A 161 3.49 7.31 12.33
CA GLY A 161 4.58 7.41 13.29
C GLY A 161 4.91 6.03 13.89
N GLU A 162 4.64 5.83 15.17
CA GLU A 162 4.79 4.54 15.86
C GLU A 162 3.42 3.94 16.25
N SER A 163 2.31 4.60 15.89
CA SER A 163 0.95 4.17 16.20
C SER A 163 0.30 3.44 15.02
N GLN A 164 -0.70 2.62 15.33
CA GLN A 164 -1.56 2.01 14.31
C GLN A 164 -2.38 3.08 13.57
N ALA A 165 -2.78 2.76 12.34
CA ALA A 165 -3.73 3.53 11.57
C ALA A 165 -4.99 2.67 11.32
N ASP A 166 -6.15 3.19 11.66
CA ASP A 166 -7.40 2.45 11.60
C ASP A 166 -7.73 2.03 10.18
N GLU A 167 -7.56 2.91 9.21
CA GLU A 167 -7.80 2.63 7.79
C GLU A 167 -6.94 1.50 7.23
N ASP A 168 -5.70 1.33 7.70
CA ASP A 168 -4.81 0.25 7.28
C ASP A 168 -5.31 -1.09 7.85
N ILE A 169 -5.70 -1.09 9.14
CA ILE A 169 -6.28 -2.25 9.81
C ILE A 169 -7.58 -2.68 9.14
N LEU A 170 -8.43 -1.73 8.79
CA LEU A 170 -9.69 -1.99 8.08
C LEU A 170 -9.45 -2.59 6.70
N ALA A 171 -8.46 -2.10 5.95
CA ALA A 171 -8.11 -2.64 4.64
C ALA A 171 -7.51 -4.05 4.74
N ALA A 172 -6.66 -4.30 5.73
CA ALA A 172 -6.14 -5.64 6.03
C ALA A 172 -7.27 -6.62 6.39
N GLY A 173 -8.22 -6.18 7.21
CA GLY A 173 -9.41 -6.95 7.57
C GLY A 173 -10.32 -7.24 6.37
N ALA A 174 -10.47 -6.27 5.45
CA ALA A 174 -11.23 -6.41 4.22
C ALA A 174 -10.59 -7.45 3.28
N LEU A 175 -9.26 -7.40 3.10
CA LEU A 175 -8.54 -8.39 2.30
C LEU A 175 -8.65 -9.79 2.92
N CYS A 176 -8.54 -9.91 4.25
CA CYS A 176 -8.74 -11.17 4.95
C CYS A 176 -10.16 -11.72 4.71
N GLU A 177 -11.20 -10.88 4.74
CA GLU A 177 -12.59 -11.30 4.45
C GLU A 177 -12.70 -11.90 3.04
N ILE A 178 -12.09 -11.27 2.03
CA ILE A 178 -12.10 -11.76 0.65
C ILE A 178 -11.38 -13.12 0.57
N LEU A 179 -10.18 -13.23 1.12
CA LEU A 179 -9.38 -14.46 1.09
C LEU A 179 -10.09 -15.64 1.76
N VAL A 180 -10.69 -15.43 2.93
CA VAL A 180 -11.42 -16.46 3.67
C VAL A 180 -12.79 -16.75 3.05
N GLY A 181 -13.45 -15.73 2.47
CA GLY A 181 -14.77 -15.84 1.88
C GLY A 181 -14.81 -16.63 0.59
N SER A 182 -13.79 -16.51 -0.25
CA SER A 182 -13.66 -17.24 -1.51
C SER A 182 -13.59 -18.78 -1.34
N SER A 183 -13.20 -19.25 -0.15
CA SER A 183 -13.20 -20.67 0.20
C SER A 183 -14.63 -21.26 0.40
N ARG A 184 -15.68 -20.46 0.28
CA ARG A 184 -17.10 -20.89 0.50
C ARG A 184 -17.90 -21.10 -0.78
N CYS A 185 -17.39 -20.74 -1.97
CA CYS A 185 -18.10 -20.91 -3.22
C CYS A 185 -17.79 -22.27 -3.88
N ASP A 186 -18.81 -23.10 -3.93
CA ASP A 186 -19.12 -24.17 -4.88
C ASP A 186 -17.97 -25.01 -5.47
N ASP A 187 -17.46 -25.97 -4.66
CA ASP A 187 -17.20 -27.28 -5.27
C ASP A 187 -17.22 -28.38 -4.19
N ARG A 188 -18.15 -29.34 -4.32
CA ARG A 188 -18.30 -30.48 -3.40
C ARG A 188 -17.12 -31.45 -3.48
N THR A 189 -16.12 -31.18 -4.33
CA THR A 189 -14.94 -32.01 -4.60
C THR A 189 -13.61 -31.33 -4.33
N ALA A 190 -13.56 -30.00 -4.12
CA ALA A 190 -12.31 -29.31 -3.79
C ALA A 190 -12.01 -29.48 -2.29
N GLN A 191 -10.83 -30.01 -1.98
CA GLN A 191 -10.27 -29.96 -0.62
C GLN A 191 -10.32 -28.51 -0.14
N ARG A 192 -11.18 -28.22 0.87
CA ARG A 192 -11.28 -26.88 1.47
C ARG A 192 -9.89 -26.42 1.88
N ALA A 193 -9.36 -25.39 1.24
CA ALA A 193 -8.17 -24.72 1.72
C ALA A 193 -8.45 -24.22 3.15
N VAL A 194 -7.86 -24.86 4.14
CA VAL A 194 -7.98 -24.43 5.54
C VAL A 194 -7.13 -23.18 5.69
N HIS A 195 -7.79 -22.02 5.83
CA HIS A 195 -7.10 -20.79 6.20
C HIS A 195 -6.95 -20.74 7.72
N THR A 196 -5.72 -20.65 8.18
CA THR A 196 -5.41 -20.32 9.56
C THR A 196 -5.17 -18.82 9.65
N ILE A 197 -5.88 -18.15 10.53
CA ILE A 197 -5.72 -16.69 10.74
C ILE A 197 -5.27 -16.44 12.19
N SER A 198 -4.27 -15.56 12.35
CA SER A 198 -3.76 -15.16 13.67
C SER A 198 -4.78 -14.32 14.45
N ASP A 199 -4.54 -14.13 15.75
CA ASP A 199 -5.38 -13.26 16.57
C ASP A 199 -5.34 -11.81 16.09
N SER A 200 -4.18 -11.31 15.65
CA SER A 200 -4.06 -9.97 15.05
C SER A 200 -4.92 -9.84 13.78
N THR A 201 -4.93 -10.86 12.93
CA THR A 201 -5.80 -10.90 11.74
C THR A 201 -7.29 -10.98 12.12
N GLN A 202 -7.63 -11.72 13.19
CA GLN A 202 -9.01 -11.74 13.71
C GLN A 202 -9.45 -10.36 14.20
N ILE A 203 -8.55 -9.61 14.85
CA ILE A 203 -8.82 -8.24 15.30
C ILE A 203 -9.10 -7.34 14.09
N ALA A 204 -8.23 -7.36 13.08
CA ALA A 204 -8.42 -6.58 11.86
C ALA A 204 -9.73 -6.93 11.14
N ARG A 205 -10.04 -8.23 11.03
CA ARG A 205 -11.28 -8.69 10.40
C ARG A 205 -12.54 -8.25 11.18
N ARG A 206 -12.51 -8.31 12.52
CA ARG A 206 -13.64 -7.84 13.35
C ARG A 206 -13.83 -6.33 13.23
N ALA A 207 -12.75 -5.55 13.23
CA ALA A 207 -12.79 -4.11 13.01
C ALA A 207 -13.42 -3.79 11.65
N TRP A 208 -12.97 -4.47 10.58
CA TRP A 208 -13.54 -4.34 9.25
C TRP A 208 -15.05 -4.63 9.22
N LEU A 209 -15.49 -5.77 9.77
CA LEU A 209 -16.89 -6.16 9.76
C LEU A 209 -17.80 -5.14 10.49
N ALA A 210 -17.27 -4.49 11.52
CA ALA A 210 -17.98 -3.41 12.23
C ALA A 210 -18.04 -2.11 11.41
N ALA A 211 -16.95 -1.75 10.71
CA ALA A 211 -16.87 -0.51 9.93
C ALA A 211 -17.49 -0.62 8.52
N LYS A 212 -17.58 -1.83 7.96
CA LYS A 212 -18.02 -2.12 6.58
C LYS A 212 -19.35 -1.46 6.18
N PRO A 213 -20.39 -1.36 7.06
CA PRO A 213 -21.65 -0.72 6.69
C PRO A 213 -21.52 0.78 6.40
N ASP A 214 -20.59 1.47 7.06
CA ASP A 214 -20.30 2.89 6.87
C ASP A 214 -18.81 3.18 7.04
N LEU A 215 -18.04 2.71 6.04
CA LEU A 215 -16.58 2.84 6.03
C LEU A 215 -16.14 4.31 6.05
N LEU A 216 -16.85 5.18 5.34
CA LEU A 216 -16.51 6.59 5.28
C LEU A 216 -16.63 7.24 6.66
N SER A 217 -17.69 6.99 7.39
CA SER A 217 -17.87 7.50 8.75
C SER A 217 -16.80 6.94 9.70
N ALA A 218 -16.53 5.63 9.65
CA ALA A 218 -15.52 5.01 10.49
C ALA A 218 -14.15 5.68 10.31
N VAL A 219 -13.67 5.78 9.07
CA VAL A 219 -12.36 6.39 8.77
C VAL A 219 -12.35 7.90 9.00
N SER A 220 -13.46 8.61 8.73
CA SER A 220 -13.57 10.05 9.02
C SER A 220 -13.44 10.37 10.52
N ASN A 221 -13.79 9.43 11.39
CA ASN A 221 -13.65 9.55 12.84
C ASN A 221 -12.28 9.03 13.36
N ALA A 222 -11.49 8.36 12.53
CA ALA A 222 -10.13 7.94 12.85
C ALA A 222 -9.15 9.14 12.83
N GLU A 223 -7.97 8.98 13.40
CA GLU A 223 -7.00 10.07 13.57
C GLU A 223 -6.55 10.66 12.24
N ASN A 224 -6.10 9.81 11.30
CA ASN A 224 -5.66 10.27 9.98
C ASN A 224 -6.80 10.84 9.14
N GLY A 225 -7.99 10.23 9.19
CA GLY A 225 -9.18 10.73 8.53
C GLY A 225 -9.51 12.15 8.97
N ARG A 226 -9.60 12.38 10.30
CA ARG A 226 -9.83 13.73 10.85
C ARG A 226 -8.74 14.71 10.43
N ARG A 227 -7.46 14.31 10.46
CA ARG A 227 -6.33 15.14 10.07
C ARG A 227 -6.45 15.59 8.60
N LEU A 228 -6.74 14.67 7.68
CA LEU A 228 -6.87 15.00 6.26
C LEU A 228 -8.13 15.82 5.97
N LEU A 229 -9.25 15.53 6.63
CA LEU A 229 -10.49 16.28 6.48
C LEU A 229 -10.37 17.75 6.94
N ALA A 230 -9.47 18.02 7.89
CA ALA A 230 -9.19 19.37 8.38
C ALA A 230 -8.39 20.23 7.36
N ILE A 231 -7.75 19.59 6.36
CA ILE A 231 -6.95 20.29 5.34
C ILE A 231 -7.78 20.37 4.05
N PRO A 232 -8.20 21.57 3.61
CA PRO A 232 -9.11 21.74 2.46
C PRO A 232 -8.64 21.01 1.19
N GLU A 233 -7.35 21.03 0.89
CA GLU A 233 -6.76 20.45 -0.32
C GLU A 233 -6.74 18.92 -0.29
N LEU A 234 -6.79 18.31 0.91
CA LEU A 234 -6.63 16.87 1.15
C LEU A 234 -7.92 16.16 1.55
N ARG A 235 -8.97 16.92 1.92
CA ARG A 235 -10.22 16.33 2.43
C ARG A 235 -10.86 15.30 1.50
N ASP A 236 -10.79 15.55 0.19
CA ASP A 236 -11.38 14.66 -0.81
C ASP A 236 -10.55 13.38 -1.01
N ASP A 237 -9.29 13.34 -0.53
CA ASP A 237 -8.47 12.15 -0.59
C ASP A 237 -9.06 11.03 0.26
N VAL A 238 -9.73 11.36 1.39
CA VAL A 238 -10.35 10.37 2.26
C VAL A 238 -11.39 9.56 1.48
N ALA A 239 -12.37 10.23 0.90
CA ALA A 239 -13.41 9.56 0.11
C ALA A 239 -12.83 8.84 -1.12
N PHE A 240 -11.81 9.40 -1.76
CA PHE A 240 -11.15 8.77 -2.90
C PHE A 240 -10.48 7.45 -2.51
N CYS A 241 -9.65 7.44 -1.46
CA CYS A 241 -8.90 6.26 -1.03
C CYS A 241 -9.80 5.13 -0.49
N LEU A 242 -11.03 5.43 -0.08
CA LEU A 242 -11.99 4.46 0.42
C LEU A 242 -12.89 3.84 -0.66
N GLN A 243 -12.77 4.25 -1.93
CA GLN A 243 -13.43 3.56 -3.03
C GLN A 243 -12.92 2.12 -3.11
N ARG A 244 -13.82 1.17 -3.42
CA ARG A 244 -13.46 -0.24 -3.41
C ARG A 244 -13.31 -0.78 -4.83
N ASP A 245 -12.18 -1.45 -5.06
CA ASP A 245 -11.93 -2.25 -6.26
C ASP A 245 -12.13 -1.49 -7.58
N VAL A 246 -11.81 -0.18 -7.57
CA VAL A 246 -11.90 0.66 -8.79
C VAL A 246 -10.69 0.47 -9.71
N PHE A 247 -9.62 -0.16 -9.23
CA PHE A 247 -8.41 -0.42 -10.02
C PHE A 247 -8.09 -1.92 -10.06
N PRO A 248 -8.37 -2.60 -11.18
CA PRO A 248 -8.17 -4.05 -11.31
C PRO A 248 -6.70 -4.38 -11.61
N LEU A 249 -5.80 -4.09 -10.68
CA LEU A 249 -4.37 -4.39 -10.80
C LEU A 249 -3.77 -4.84 -9.47
N SER A 250 -2.79 -5.73 -9.53
CA SER A 250 -1.87 -5.99 -8.43
C SER A 250 -0.63 -5.11 -8.57
N ALA A 251 -0.23 -4.43 -7.49
CA ALA A 251 0.96 -3.57 -7.47
C ALA A 251 2.09 -4.31 -6.75
N ARG A 252 3.04 -4.88 -7.51
CA ARG A 252 4.09 -5.76 -7.00
C ARG A 252 5.45 -5.08 -6.99
N MET A 253 6.17 -5.22 -5.90
CA MET A 253 7.57 -4.80 -5.80
C MET A 253 8.46 -5.86 -6.45
N GLU A 254 9.23 -5.46 -7.45
CA GLU A 254 10.18 -6.29 -8.16
C GLU A 254 11.55 -6.33 -7.45
N ALA A 255 12.46 -7.20 -7.92
CA ALA A 255 13.78 -7.38 -7.33
C ALA A 255 14.65 -6.10 -7.32
N ASP A 256 14.37 -5.15 -8.20
CA ASP A 256 15.02 -3.84 -8.24
C ASP A 256 14.42 -2.82 -7.24
N GLY A 257 13.47 -3.24 -6.43
CA GLY A 257 12.76 -2.43 -5.44
C GLY A 257 11.67 -1.52 -6.02
N ALA A 258 11.45 -1.54 -7.33
CA ALA A 258 10.40 -0.76 -7.96
C ALA A 258 9.06 -1.51 -7.96
N ILE A 259 7.98 -0.79 -7.68
CA ILE A 259 6.61 -1.33 -7.72
C ILE A 259 6.06 -1.16 -9.13
N ARG A 260 5.55 -2.26 -9.70
CA ARG A 260 4.95 -2.30 -11.04
C ARG A 260 3.61 -3.03 -11.01
N THR A 261 2.84 -2.86 -12.06
CA THR A 261 1.65 -3.68 -12.30
C THR A 261 2.08 -5.12 -12.57
N GLY A 262 1.53 -6.08 -11.80
CA GLY A 262 1.74 -7.51 -11.99
C GLY A 262 0.76 -8.07 -12.99
#